data_d511b2ee4bfe157ec47d3c56b268e7b4
#
_entry.id   d511b2ee4bfe157ec47d3c56b268e7b4
#
_cell.length_a   1.000
_cell.length_b   1.000
_cell.length_c   1.000
_cell.angle_alpha   90.00
_cell.angle_beta   90.00
_cell.angle_gamma   90.00
#
_symmetry.space_group_name_H-M   'P 1'
#
loop_
_entity.id
_entity.type
_entity.pdbx_description
1 polymer ?
#
loop_
_entity_poly.entity_id
_entity_poly.type
_entity_poly.pdbx_seq_one_letter_code
_entity_poly.pdbx_strand_id
1 'polypeptide(L)'
;MKQLIALFGLALSAAAIPAAAQVAPPPPATTAAPQTAPVARPRSILFIGNSFTQGAHSAAKRYRNNTVIDLNGDGYGGVPALFKLFAAESGLNYTVALETDGGKTLGFHWNQRRQLVDRQWDVVVLQELSTLDRDRPGDATDYRTYAPQFAAMFARNNPRVEVYLMATWSRADLVYLPGSPWSGKPINAMAQDLRRATDGVRALSPVFRGVLPVGEAWNRAIASGIADPDPYNGIAFGQVDLWTYDHYHASIFGYYLEALVVFGRVTGLDPTRLGANERAADDLGIDPKVAVQLQQIAKAQLALP
;
A
#
# COMPACT_ATOMS: atom_id res chain seq x y z
N MET A 1 81.09 64.96 -77.01
CA MET A 1 80.60 65.80 -75.93
C MET A 1 79.08 65.90 -76.03
N LYS A 2 78.36 65.13 -75.43
CA LYS A 2 76.93 65.23 -75.06
C LYS A 2 76.55 63.97 -74.25
N GLN A 3 76.33 64.18 -72.98
CA GLN A 3 75.92 63.11 -72.05
C GLN A 3 74.44 62.84 -72.24
N LEU A 4 74.11 61.61 -72.37
CA LEU A 4 72.70 61.11 -72.31
C LEU A 4 72.43 60.67 -70.93
N ILE A 5 71.44 61.29 -70.31
CA ILE A 5 70.90 60.90 -68.98
C ILE A 5 69.69 59.94 -69.23
N ALA A 6 69.84 58.70 -68.81
CA ALA A 6 68.72 57.74 -68.82
C ALA A 6 67.88 57.87 -67.56
N LEU A 7 66.57 58.11 -67.71
CA LEU A 7 65.57 58.07 -66.64
C LEU A 7 65.06 56.62 -66.47
N PHE A 8 65.27 56.09 -65.32
CA PHE A 8 64.62 54.79 -64.90
C PHE A 8 63.26 55.10 -64.33
N GLY A 9 62.20 54.67 -64.96
CA GLY A 9 60.82 54.69 -64.41
C GLY A 9 60.58 53.52 -63.55
N LEU A 10 60.22 53.79 -62.28
CA LEU A 10 59.80 52.77 -61.27
C LEU A 10 58.32 52.48 -61.46
N ALA A 11 57.96 51.30 -61.92
CA ALA A 11 56.58 50.86 -61.99
C ALA A 11 56.15 50.31 -60.60
N LEU A 12 55.22 50.97 -59.92
CA LEU A 12 54.58 50.48 -58.70
C LEU A 12 53.46 49.47 -59.04
N SER A 13 53.68 48.21 -58.74
CA SER A 13 52.62 47.18 -58.82
C SER A 13 51.74 47.22 -57.54
N ALA A 14 50.50 47.62 -57.66
CA ALA A 14 49.51 47.55 -56.59
C ALA A 14 49.04 46.13 -56.47
N ALA A 15 49.42 45.45 -55.39
CA ALA A 15 48.84 44.15 -54.99
C ALA A 15 47.43 44.31 -54.42
N ALA A 16 46.47 43.72 -55.09
CA ALA A 16 45.08 43.63 -54.59
C ALA A 16 44.98 42.64 -53.39
N ILE A 17 44.58 43.14 -52.26
CA ILE A 17 44.26 42.29 -51.04
C ILE A 17 42.93 41.64 -51.30
N PRO A 18 42.79 40.31 -51.21
CA PRO A 18 41.47 39.67 -51.29
C PRO A 18 40.64 40.03 -50.06
N ALA A 19 39.39 40.48 -50.27
CA ALA A 19 38.38 40.75 -49.18
C ALA A 19 38.11 39.46 -48.46
N ALA A 20 38.35 39.45 -47.13
CA ALA A 20 37.97 38.35 -46.28
C ALA A 20 36.42 38.25 -46.22
N ALA A 21 35.89 37.09 -46.64
CA ALA A 21 34.48 36.79 -46.53
C ALA A 21 34.10 36.79 -45.04
N GLN A 22 33.26 37.71 -44.63
CA GLN A 22 32.64 37.70 -43.28
C GLN A 22 31.70 36.48 -43.19
N VAL A 23 32.13 35.47 -42.41
CA VAL A 23 31.25 34.35 -42.02
C VAL A 23 30.18 34.91 -41.07
N ALA A 24 28.92 34.82 -41.48
CA ALA A 24 27.80 35.20 -40.67
C ALA A 24 27.80 34.38 -39.36
N PRO A 25 27.48 34.99 -38.17
CA PRO A 25 27.41 34.23 -36.93
C PRO A 25 26.31 33.16 -37.04
N PRO A 26 26.51 31.97 -36.40
CA PRO A 26 25.49 30.94 -36.40
C PRO A 26 24.21 31.43 -35.71
N PRO A 27 23.03 30.98 -36.16
CA PRO A 27 21.78 31.38 -35.53
C PRO A 27 21.80 30.94 -34.04
N PRO A 28 21.15 31.71 -33.12
CA PRO A 28 21.10 31.38 -31.70
C PRO A 28 20.52 29.97 -31.54
N ALA A 29 21.22 29.15 -30.77
CA ALA A 29 20.74 27.81 -30.44
C ALA A 29 19.35 27.94 -29.78
N THR A 30 18.32 27.42 -30.44
CA THR A 30 16.97 27.33 -29.86
C THR A 30 17.08 26.40 -28.66
N THR A 31 17.11 26.95 -27.47
CA THR A 31 16.99 26.16 -26.23
C THR A 31 15.65 25.46 -26.31
N ALA A 32 15.65 24.15 -26.55
CA ALA A 32 14.48 23.34 -26.48
C ALA A 32 13.91 23.52 -25.05
N ALA A 33 12.64 23.90 -24.94
CA ALA A 33 11.95 23.97 -23.67
C ALA A 33 12.11 22.61 -22.96
N PRO A 34 12.34 22.58 -21.64
CA PRO A 34 12.46 21.31 -20.91
C PRO A 34 11.18 20.51 -21.17
N GLN A 35 11.33 19.37 -21.85
CA GLN A 35 10.24 18.40 -21.97
C GLN A 35 9.96 17.89 -20.56
N THR A 36 8.84 18.33 -19.98
CA THR A 36 8.31 17.72 -18.75
C THR A 36 8.07 16.24 -19.07
N ALA A 37 8.83 15.38 -18.38
CA ALA A 37 8.60 13.95 -18.47
C ALA A 37 7.11 13.66 -18.22
N PRO A 38 6.46 12.74 -18.95
CA PRO A 38 5.06 12.42 -18.75
C PRO A 38 4.87 12.04 -17.28
N VAL A 39 3.99 12.76 -16.57
CA VAL A 39 3.62 12.38 -15.20
C VAL A 39 3.04 10.98 -15.28
N ALA A 40 3.73 10.01 -14.70
CA ALA A 40 3.26 8.64 -14.66
C ALA A 40 1.85 8.62 -14.03
N ARG A 41 0.89 7.91 -14.66
CA ARG A 41 -0.46 7.78 -14.10
C ARG A 41 -0.39 7.21 -12.68
N PRO A 42 -1.28 7.63 -11.78
CA PRO A 42 -1.37 7.02 -10.46
C PRO A 42 -1.57 5.50 -10.59
N ARG A 43 -0.87 4.72 -9.75
CA ARG A 43 -1.13 3.29 -9.64
C ARG A 43 -2.46 3.09 -8.91
N SER A 44 -3.35 2.25 -9.42
CA SER A 44 -4.64 1.99 -8.80
C SER A 44 -4.59 0.82 -7.84
N ILE A 45 -5.22 0.96 -6.66
CA ILE A 45 -5.37 -0.13 -5.69
C ILE A 45 -6.82 -0.19 -5.22
N LEU A 46 -7.37 -1.42 -5.16
CA LEU A 46 -8.69 -1.73 -4.64
C LEU A 46 -8.57 -2.60 -3.39
N PHE A 47 -9.35 -2.27 -2.37
CA PHE A 47 -9.55 -3.11 -1.20
C PHE A 47 -10.97 -3.69 -1.23
N ILE A 48 -11.08 -5.02 -1.16
CA ILE A 48 -12.35 -5.72 -0.97
C ILE A 48 -12.30 -6.41 0.39
N GLY A 49 -13.30 -6.15 1.23
CA GLY A 49 -13.32 -6.72 2.57
C GLY A 49 -14.53 -6.30 3.38
N ASN A 50 -14.38 -6.32 4.69
CA ASN A 50 -15.46 -6.05 5.60
C ASN A 50 -15.08 -5.02 6.69
N SER A 51 -15.67 -5.13 7.89
CA SER A 51 -15.42 -4.21 9.00
C SER A 51 -13.92 -4.07 9.37
N PHE A 52 -13.10 -5.08 9.10
CA PHE A 52 -11.65 -5.02 9.35
C PHE A 52 -10.97 -4.02 8.41
N THR A 53 -11.24 -4.12 7.13
CA THR A 53 -10.74 -3.13 6.14
C THR A 53 -11.34 -1.73 6.36
N GLN A 54 -12.60 -1.64 6.85
CA GLN A 54 -13.26 -0.37 7.13
C GLN A 54 -12.67 0.42 8.30
N GLY A 55 -11.86 -0.20 9.15
CA GLY A 55 -11.43 0.43 10.40
C GLY A 55 -12.55 0.56 11.43
N ALA A 56 -13.50 -0.40 11.45
CA ALA A 56 -14.69 -0.35 12.27
C ALA A 56 -14.38 -0.24 13.77
N HIS A 57 -15.27 0.43 14.50
CA HIS A 57 -15.17 0.68 15.95
C HIS A 57 -13.96 1.49 16.40
N SER A 58 -13.26 2.17 15.45
CA SER A 58 -12.14 3.06 15.75
C SER A 58 -12.23 4.38 14.97
N ALA A 59 -11.36 5.33 15.30
CA ALA A 59 -11.23 6.60 14.57
C ALA A 59 -10.80 6.40 13.12
N ALA A 60 -10.17 5.27 12.77
CA ALA A 60 -9.77 4.95 11.41
C ALA A 60 -10.96 4.87 10.44
N LYS A 61 -12.15 4.47 10.90
CA LYS A 61 -13.31 4.20 10.02
C LYS A 61 -13.64 5.34 9.06
N ARG A 62 -13.60 6.59 9.55
CA ARG A 62 -13.89 7.78 8.74
C ARG A 62 -12.66 8.65 8.47
N TYR A 63 -11.49 8.15 8.85
CA TYR A 63 -10.24 8.87 8.68
C TYR A 63 -9.99 9.16 7.22
N ARG A 64 -9.83 10.43 6.87
CA ARG A 64 -9.51 10.94 5.52
C ARG A 64 -10.33 10.29 4.38
N ASN A 65 -11.60 9.96 4.64
CA ASN A 65 -12.50 9.31 3.69
C ASN A 65 -12.63 10.05 2.35
N ASN A 66 -12.45 11.38 2.35
CA ASN A 66 -12.45 12.21 1.15
C ASN A 66 -11.21 12.02 0.26
N THR A 67 -10.21 11.25 0.69
CA THR A 67 -8.99 10.97 -0.08
C THR A 67 -9.05 9.65 -0.85
N VAL A 68 -10.04 8.80 -0.57
CA VAL A 68 -10.25 7.50 -1.19
C VAL A 68 -11.60 7.44 -1.90
N ILE A 69 -11.81 6.45 -2.75
CA ILE A 69 -13.05 6.22 -3.48
C ILE A 69 -13.79 5.07 -2.78
N ASP A 70 -14.77 5.40 -1.97
CA ASP A 70 -15.68 4.40 -1.39
C ASP A 70 -16.75 4.05 -2.42
N LEU A 71 -16.70 2.83 -2.96
CA LEU A 71 -17.58 2.36 -4.02
C LEU A 71 -18.99 2.06 -3.54
N ASN A 72 -19.18 1.94 -2.22
CA ASN A 72 -20.49 1.75 -1.58
C ASN A 72 -21.16 3.09 -1.24
N GLY A 73 -20.38 4.17 -1.11
CA GLY A 73 -20.89 5.49 -0.75
C GLY A 73 -21.15 5.67 0.75
N ASP A 74 -20.62 4.80 1.60
CA ASP A 74 -20.82 4.84 3.06
C ASP A 74 -19.97 5.90 3.77
N GLY A 75 -19.00 6.48 3.07
CA GLY A 75 -18.07 7.49 3.57
C GLY A 75 -17.03 6.89 4.52
N TYR A 76 -16.49 5.73 4.18
CA TYR A 76 -15.41 5.09 4.93
C TYR A 76 -14.04 5.43 4.34
N GLY A 77 -13.04 5.60 5.23
CA GLY A 77 -11.63 5.76 4.88
C GLY A 77 -10.85 4.49 5.22
N GLY A 78 -10.84 4.12 6.49
CA GLY A 78 -10.29 2.86 6.99
C GLY A 78 -8.81 2.65 6.68
N VAL A 79 -8.42 1.40 6.62
CA VAL A 79 -7.07 0.96 6.23
C VAL A 79 -6.66 1.50 4.85
N PRO A 80 -7.57 1.59 3.84
CA PRO A 80 -7.26 2.21 2.54
C PRO A 80 -6.78 3.65 2.64
N ALA A 81 -7.38 4.47 3.51
CA ALA A 81 -6.97 5.88 3.68
C ALA A 81 -5.62 5.99 4.42
N LEU A 82 -5.36 5.12 5.40
CA LEU A 82 -4.04 5.03 6.05
C LEU A 82 -2.96 4.65 5.02
N PHE A 83 -3.20 3.59 4.23
CA PHE A 83 -2.30 3.20 3.14
C PHE A 83 -2.02 4.35 2.19
N LYS A 84 -3.08 5.09 1.76
CA LYS A 84 -2.93 6.21 0.84
C LYS A 84 -2.03 7.30 1.40
N LEU A 85 -2.18 7.62 2.68
CA LEU A 85 -1.34 8.63 3.31
C LEU A 85 0.13 8.16 3.39
N PHE A 86 0.39 6.93 3.85
CA PHE A 86 1.75 6.37 3.89
C PHE A 86 2.42 6.37 2.51
N ALA A 87 1.67 5.98 1.47
CA ALA A 87 2.16 6.03 0.10
C ALA A 87 2.51 7.46 -0.34
N ALA A 88 1.64 8.43 -0.06
CA ALA A 88 1.85 9.83 -0.41
C ALA A 88 3.07 10.44 0.32
N GLU A 89 3.24 10.17 1.60
CA GLU A 89 4.41 10.60 2.39
C GLU A 89 5.72 9.96 1.89
N SER A 90 5.62 8.79 1.27
CA SER A 90 6.75 8.11 0.64
C SER A 90 6.97 8.53 -0.83
N GLY A 91 6.28 9.56 -1.32
CA GLY A 91 6.40 10.06 -2.70
C GLY A 91 5.71 9.18 -3.75
N LEU A 92 4.85 8.25 -3.33
CA LEU A 92 4.12 7.37 -4.24
C LEU A 92 2.72 7.93 -4.54
N ASN A 93 2.29 7.82 -5.79
CA ASN A 93 0.98 8.27 -6.23
C ASN A 93 0.04 7.08 -6.48
N TYR A 94 -0.95 6.91 -5.60
CA TYR A 94 -1.98 5.89 -5.71
C TYR A 94 -3.39 6.49 -5.83
N THR A 95 -4.20 5.94 -6.73
CA THR A 95 -5.66 6.05 -6.64
C THR A 95 -6.16 4.86 -5.83
N VAL A 96 -6.74 5.13 -4.67
CA VAL A 96 -7.16 4.10 -3.72
C VAL A 96 -8.68 4.01 -3.69
N ALA A 97 -9.22 2.81 -3.83
CA ALA A 97 -10.64 2.53 -3.72
C ALA A 97 -10.90 1.39 -2.73
N LEU A 98 -12.11 1.39 -2.17
CA LEU A 98 -12.61 0.30 -1.33
C LEU A 98 -14.02 -0.10 -1.75
N GLU A 99 -14.31 -1.39 -1.67
CA GLU A 99 -15.64 -2.00 -1.72
C GLU A 99 -15.74 -2.89 -0.49
N THR A 100 -16.52 -2.49 0.50
CA THR A 100 -16.52 -3.14 1.81
C THR A 100 -17.94 -3.19 2.39
N ASP A 101 -18.28 -4.34 3.02
CA ASP A 101 -19.56 -4.49 3.74
C ASP A 101 -19.33 -5.28 5.05
N GLY A 102 -19.78 -4.71 6.17
CA GLY A 102 -19.50 -5.24 7.50
C GLY A 102 -19.98 -6.67 7.70
N GLY A 103 -19.07 -7.56 8.16
CA GLY A 103 -19.40 -8.96 8.45
C GLY A 103 -19.68 -9.81 7.21
N LYS A 104 -19.29 -9.40 6.02
CA LYS A 104 -19.49 -10.15 4.78
C LYS A 104 -18.23 -10.91 4.36
N THR A 105 -18.47 -12.00 3.61
CA THR A 105 -17.45 -12.85 3.00
C THR A 105 -17.14 -12.39 1.58
N LEU A 106 -16.05 -12.86 0.98
CA LEU A 106 -15.78 -12.64 -0.44
C LEU A 106 -16.89 -13.21 -1.33
N GLY A 107 -17.57 -14.27 -0.89
CA GLY A 107 -18.74 -14.81 -1.56
C GLY A 107 -19.88 -13.80 -1.70
N PHE A 108 -20.15 -13.02 -0.66
CA PHE A 108 -21.12 -11.93 -0.74
C PHE A 108 -20.69 -10.86 -1.76
N HIS A 109 -19.45 -10.39 -1.70
CA HIS A 109 -18.93 -9.38 -2.62
C HIS A 109 -18.97 -9.87 -4.07
N TRP A 110 -18.65 -11.12 -4.32
CA TRP A 110 -18.73 -11.74 -5.64
C TRP A 110 -20.15 -11.76 -6.18
N ASN A 111 -21.10 -12.22 -5.38
CA ASN A 111 -22.48 -12.43 -5.82
C ASN A 111 -23.29 -11.14 -5.89
N GLN A 112 -23.03 -10.16 -5.02
CA GLN A 112 -23.86 -8.97 -4.85
C GLN A 112 -23.20 -7.66 -5.30
N ARG A 113 -21.86 -7.59 -5.32
CA ARG A 113 -21.10 -6.34 -5.51
C ARG A 113 -20.07 -6.39 -6.64
N ARG A 114 -19.88 -7.54 -7.28
CA ARG A 114 -18.87 -7.73 -8.33
C ARG A 114 -18.87 -6.64 -9.39
N GLN A 115 -20.05 -6.17 -9.83
CA GLN A 115 -20.18 -5.14 -10.84
C GLN A 115 -19.53 -3.79 -10.46
N LEU A 116 -19.37 -3.52 -9.17
CA LEU A 116 -18.71 -2.28 -8.71
C LEU A 116 -17.20 -2.33 -8.91
N VAL A 117 -16.64 -3.52 -8.95
CA VAL A 117 -15.18 -3.76 -8.94
C VAL A 117 -14.65 -4.39 -10.25
N ASP A 118 -15.53 -4.90 -11.12
CA ASP A 118 -15.17 -5.56 -12.40
C ASP A 118 -14.64 -4.57 -13.41
N ARG A 119 -13.44 -4.07 -13.16
CA ARG A 119 -12.70 -3.14 -14.03
C ARG A 119 -11.20 -3.29 -13.82
N GLN A 120 -10.41 -2.53 -14.57
CA GLN A 120 -8.95 -2.58 -14.46
C GLN A 120 -8.44 -2.00 -13.13
N TRP A 121 -7.61 -2.78 -12.44
CA TRP A 121 -6.84 -2.38 -11.25
C TRP A 121 -5.39 -2.81 -11.40
N ASP A 122 -4.46 -2.05 -10.80
CA ASP A 122 -3.04 -2.45 -10.76
C ASP A 122 -2.74 -3.35 -9.56
N VAL A 123 -3.43 -3.10 -8.44
CA VAL A 123 -3.33 -3.89 -7.20
C VAL A 123 -4.72 -4.15 -6.63
N VAL A 124 -4.92 -5.34 -6.09
CA VAL A 124 -6.14 -5.70 -5.34
C VAL A 124 -5.75 -6.38 -4.04
N VAL A 125 -6.41 -5.98 -2.95
CA VAL A 125 -6.34 -6.62 -1.63
C VAL A 125 -7.67 -7.28 -1.36
N LEU A 126 -7.66 -8.60 -1.09
CA LEU A 126 -8.83 -9.39 -0.74
C LEU A 126 -8.75 -9.78 0.73
N GLN A 127 -9.75 -9.37 1.52
CA GLN A 127 -9.89 -9.71 2.94
C GLN A 127 -11.17 -10.52 3.15
N GLU A 128 -11.02 -11.77 3.58
CA GLU A 128 -12.13 -12.67 3.88
C GLU A 128 -12.71 -12.40 5.29
N LEU A 129 -13.85 -13.00 5.62
CA LEU A 129 -14.42 -12.95 6.97
C LEU A 129 -13.39 -13.43 8.02
N SER A 130 -13.35 -12.76 9.16
CA SER A 130 -12.37 -13.01 10.22
C SER A 130 -12.34 -14.44 10.75
N THR A 131 -13.44 -15.19 10.61
CA THR A 131 -13.55 -16.61 10.98
C THR A 131 -13.52 -17.54 9.76
N LEU A 132 -13.33 -17.01 8.54
CA LEU A 132 -13.45 -17.65 7.22
C LEU A 132 -14.90 -18.08 6.90
N ASP A 133 -15.61 -18.65 7.82
CA ASP A 133 -17.04 -18.98 7.75
C ASP A 133 -17.70 -18.60 9.07
N ARG A 134 -18.94 -18.09 9.00
CA ARG A 134 -19.67 -17.61 10.18
C ARG A 134 -20.17 -18.77 11.04
N ASP A 135 -20.71 -19.79 10.39
CA ASP A 135 -21.39 -20.90 11.05
C ASP A 135 -20.43 -22.05 11.35
N ARG A 136 -19.32 -22.11 10.63
CA ARG A 136 -18.25 -23.10 10.78
C ARG A 136 -16.87 -22.42 10.85
N PRO A 137 -16.57 -21.76 11.97
CA PRO A 137 -15.33 -21.00 12.13
C PRO A 137 -14.08 -21.85 11.81
N GLY A 138 -13.25 -21.34 10.91
CA GLY A 138 -12.06 -22.04 10.39
C GLY A 138 -12.28 -22.75 9.04
N ASP A 139 -13.52 -22.90 8.57
CA ASP A 139 -13.80 -23.50 7.26
C ASP A 139 -13.50 -22.50 6.13
N ALA A 140 -12.52 -22.80 5.29
CA ALA A 140 -12.08 -21.95 4.20
C ALA A 140 -12.76 -22.26 2.84
N THR A 141 -13.88 -22.99 2.83
CA THR A 141 -14.53 -23.43 1.59
C THR A 141 -14.92 -22.25 0.70
N ASP A 142 -15.59 -21.23 1.25
CA ASP A 142 -16.00 -20.04 0.51
C ASP A 142 -14.77 -19.23 0.05
N TYR A 143 -13.78 -19.06 0.90
CA TYR A 143 -12.54 -18.39 0.55
C TYR A 143 -11.83 -19.04 -0.62
N ARG A 144 -11.72 -20.39 -0.60
CA ARG A 144 -11.15 -21.21 -1.69
C ARG A 144 -11.96 -21.11 -2.99
N THR A 145 -13.25 -20.88 -2.88
CA THR A 145 -14.15 -20.74 -4.02
C THR A 145 -14.08 -19.37 -4.67
N TYR A 146 -14.18 -18.30 -3.89
CA TYR A 146 -14.41 -16.97 -4.43
C TYR A 146 -13.14 -16.14 -4.64
N ALA A 147 -12.08 -16.33 -3.86
CA ALA A 147 -10.84 -15.59 -4.08
C ALA A 147 -10.19 -15.89 -5.45
N PRO A 148 -10.11 -17.16 -5.93
CA PRO A 148 -9.63 -17.44 -7.27
C PRO A 148 -10.52 -16.87 -8.39
N GLN A 149 -11.84 -16.78 -8.18
CA GLN A 149 -12.76 -16.17 -9.15
C GLN A 149 -12.48 -14.67 -9.29
N PHE A 150 -12.28 -13.95 -8.17
CA PHE A 150 -11.84 -12.56 -8.18
C PHE A 150 -10.49 -12.41 -8.91
N ALA A 151 -9.51 -13.24 -8.57
CA ALA A 151 -8.18 -13.19 -9.18
C ALA A 151 -8.27 -13.39 -10.71
N ALA A 152 -9.07 -14.34 -11.19
CA ALA A 152 -9.27 -14.59 -12.61
C ALA A 152 -9.98 -13.41 -13.30
N MET A 153 -10.97 -12.80 -12.66
CA MET A 153 -11.66 -11.61 -13.16
C MET A 153 -10.69 -10.44 -13.32
N PHE A 154 -9.92 -10.13 -12.28
CA PHE A 154 -8.96 -9.02 -12.34
C PHE A 154 -7.84 -9.26 -13.35
N ALA A 155 -7.36 -10.51 -13.48
CA ALA A 155 -6.35 -10.87 -14.48
C ALA A 155 -6.85 -10.71 -15.93
N ARG A 156 -8.14 -10.95 -16.20
CA ARG A 156 -8.76 -10.65 -17.51
C ARG A 156 -8.77 -9.16 -17.80
N ASN A 157 -9.05 -8.33 -16.80
CA ASN A 157 -9.12 -6.87 -16.96
C ASN A 157 -7.73 -6.23 -17.00
N ASN A 158 -6.75 -6.80 -16.30
CA ASN A 158 -5.35 -6.39 -16.31
C ASN A 158 -4.44 -7.62 -16.10
N PRO A 159 -3.80 -8.14 -17.15
CA PRO A 159 -2.88 -9.28 -17.01
C PRO A 159 -1.67 -9.05 -16.09
N ARG A 160 -1.41 -7.80 -15.69
CA ARG A 160 -0.34 -7.41 -14.75
C ARG A 160 -0.85 -7.06 -13.36
N VAL A 161 -2.10 -7.38 -13.05
CA VAL A 161 -2.66 -7.14 -11.71
C VAL A 161 -1.89 -7.91 -10.65
N GLU A 162 -1.65 -7.27 -9.52
CA GLU A 162 -1.11 -7.92 -8.33
C GLU A 162 -2.24 -8.12 -7.31
N VAL A 163 -2.63 -9.35 -7.06
CA VAL A 163 -3.67 -9.68 -6.08
C VAL A 163 -3.03 -10.20 -4.80
N TYR A 164 -3.33 -9.57 -3.69
CA TYR A 164 -2.88 -9.95 -2.35
C TYR A 164 -4.04 -10.47 -1.53
N LEU A 165 -3.77 -11.50 -0.72
CA LEU A 165 -4.70 -12.08 0.24
C LEU A 165 -4.32 -11.62 1.64
N MET A 166 -5.27 -11.15 2.44
CA MET A 166 -5.01 -10.71 3.81
C MET A 166 -5.26 -11.85 4.79
N ALA A 167 -4.24 -12.21 5.57
CA ALA A 167 -4.37 -13.06 6.74
C ALA A 167 -4.53 -12.18 7.99
N THR A 168 -5.72 -12.22 8.60
CA THR A 168 -6.10 -11.33 9.69
C THR A 168 -5.63 -11.84 11.05
N TRP A 169 -5.87 -11.08 12.10
CA TRP A 169 -5.45 -11.33 13.48
C TRP A 169 -6.37 -12.29 14.24
N SER A 170 -5.88 -12.77 15.39
CA SER A 170 -6.70 -13.50 16.35
C SER A 170 -7.70 -12.58 17.02
N ARG A 171 -8.95 -13.00 17.10
CA ARG A 171 -9.99 -12.33 17.88
C ARG A 171 -9.90 -12.78 19.33
N ALA A 172 -9.68 -11.83 20.24
CA ALA A 172 -9.58 -12.14 21.66
C ALA A 172 -10.90 -12.72 22.24
N ASP A 173 -12.06 -12.25 21.75
CA ASP A 173 -13.36 -12.81 22.12
C ASP A 173 -13.51 -14.29 21.77
N LEU A 174 -12.90 -14.77 20.71
CA LEU A 174 -12.95 -16.19 20.30
C LEU A 174 -11.88 -17.05 20.97
N VAL A 175 -10.82 -16.44 21.47
CA VAL A 175 -9.73 -17.16 22.13
C VAL A 175 -9.97 -17.27 23.64
N TYR A 176 -10.40 -16.19 24.28
CA TYR A 176 -10.56 -16.14 25.74
C TYR A 176 -11.97 -16.54 26.21
N LEU A 177 -13.01 -16.36 25.38
CA LEU A 177 -14.36 -16.78 25.72
C LEU A 177 -14.68 -18.19 25.20
N PRO A 178 -15.60 -18.92 25.85
CA PRO A 178 -15.98 -20.26 25.42
C PRO A 178 -16.80 -20.25 24.12
N GLY A 179 -16.83 -21.36 23.39
CA GLY A 179 -17.74 -21.60 22.27
C GLY A 179 -17.12 -21.47 20.88
N SER A 180 -15.82 -21.28 20.79
CA SER A 180 -15.11 -21.28 19.48
C SER A 180 -14.10 -22.42 19.37
N PRO A 181 -13.64 -22.76 18.14
CA PRO A 181 -12.55 -23.71 17.96
C PRO A 181 -11.21 -23.25 18.57
N TRP A 182 -11.10 -21.98 18.91
CA TRP A 182 -9.90 -21.37 19.49
C TRP A 182 -9.99 -21.10 20.98
N SER A 183 -11.14 -21.38 21.60
CA SER A 183 -11.34 -21.16 23.05
C SER A 183 -10.27 -21.88 23.87
N GLY A 184 -9.61 -21.13 24.77
CA GLY A 184 -8.54 -21.63 25.65
C GLY A 184 -7.21 -21.95 24.96
N LYS A 185 -7.06 -21.68 23.66
CA LYS A 185 -5.78 -21.78 22.97
C LYS A 185 -4.92 -20.53 23.21
N PRO A 186 -3.60 -20.60 22.95
CA PRO A 186 -2.75 -19.40 22.92
C PRO A 186 -3.28 -18.36 21.96
N ILE A 187 -3.16 -17.06 22.29
CA ILE A 187 -3.71 -15.95 21.51
C ILE A 187 -3.24 -15.94 20.04
N ASN A 188 -2.05 -16.46 19.75
CA ASN A 188 -1.52 -16.54 18.40
C ASN A 188 -2.12 -17.66 17.54
N ALA A 189 -2.86 -18.61 18.13
CA ALA A 189 -3.30 -19.82 17.44
C ALA A 189 -4.27 -19.55 16.29
N MET A 190 -5.27 -18.67 16.51
CA MET A 190 -6.25 -18.34 15.47
C MET A 190 -5.57 -17.69 14.26
N ALA A 191 -4.71 -16.70 14.46
CA ALA A 191 -4.00 -16.05 13.36
C ALA A 191 -3.12 -17.03 12.56
N GLN A 192 -2.51 -18.00 13.23
CA GLN A 192 -1.75 -19.06 12.55
C GLN A 192 -2.64 -19.99 11.70
N ASP A 193 -3.85 -20.32 12.20
CA ASP A 193 -4.83 -21.10 11.43
C ASP A 193 -5.31 -20.31 10.20
N LEU A 194 -5.64 -19.04 10.38
CA LEU A 194 -6.05 -18.15 9.29
C LEU A 194 -4.92 -17.99 8.25
N ARG A 195 -3.67 -17.90 8.68
CA ARG A 195 -2.53 -17.85 7.79
C ARG A 195 -2.41 -19.15 6.97
N ARG A 196 -2.49 -20.32 7.59
CA ARG A 196 -2.45 -21.59 6.87
C ARG A 196 -3.57 -21.72 5.84
N ALA A 197 -4.79 -21.29 6.20
CA ALA A 197 -5.91 -21.26 5.27
C ALA A 197 -5.62 -20.33 4.07
N THR A 198 -5.11 -19.13 4.35
CA THR A 198 -4.77 -18.14 3.31
C THR A 198 -3.64 -18.64 2.39
N ASP A 199 -2.61 -19.28 2.92
CA ASP A 199 -1.55 -19.91 2.11
C ASP A 199 -2.11 -21.02 1.21
N GLY A 200 -3.05 -21.83 1.71
CA GLY A 200 -3.77 -22.82 0.93
C GLY A 200 -4.60 -22.21 -0.21
N VAL A 201 -5.20 -21.03 0.00
CA VAL A 201 -5.90 -20.29 -1.06
C VAL A 201 -4.92 -19.68 -2.05
N ARG A 202 -3.81 -19.09 -1.57
CA ARG A 202 -2.75 -18.53 -2.43
C ARG A 202 -2.23 -19.57 -3.44
N ALA A 203 -2.10 -20.83 -3.02
CA ALA A 203 -1.61 -21.89 -3.89
C ALA A 203 -2.56 -22.24 -5.06
N LEU A 204 -3.82 -21.79 -5.04
CA LEU A 204 -4.82 -22.11 -6.06
C LEU A 204 -4.69 -21.28 -7.35
N SER A 205 -3.93 -20.17 -7.32
CA SER A 205 -3.79 -19.33 -8.51
C SER A 205 -2.43 -18.63 -8.56
N PRO A 206 -1.75 -18.62 -9.71
CA PRO A 206 -0.51 -17.87 -9.90
C PRO A 206 -0.73 -16.34 -9.92
N VAL A 207 -1.97 -15.87 -10.03
CA VAL A 207 -2.33 -14.44 -9.99
C VAL A 207 -2.12 -13.86 -8.58
N PHE A 208 -2.21 -14.69 -7.54
CA PHE A 208 -1.94 -14.24 -6.17
C PHE A 208 -0.46 -13.91 -5.98
N ARG A 209 -0.17 -12.63 -5.86
CA ARG A 209 1.18 -12.10 -5.67
C ARG A 209 1.76 -12.49 -4.31
N GLY A 210 0.92 -12.53 -3.27
CA GLY A 210 1.36 -12.87 -1.92
C GLY A 210 0.27 -12.77 -0.86
N VAL A 211 0.68 -13.07 0.37
CA VAL A 211 -0.12 -12.89 1.57
C VAL A 211 0.34 -11.64 2.33
N LEU A 212 -0.60 -10.89 2.87
CA LEU A 212 -0.40 -9.80 3.81
C LEU A 212 -0.46 -10.40 5.23
N PRO A 213 0.68 -10.56 5.94
CA PRO A 213 0.76 -11.32 7.18
C PRO A 213 0.40 -10.43 8.40
N VAL A 214 -0.85 -9.89 8.41
CA VAL A 214 -1.30 -8.95 9.44
C VAL A 214 -1.39 -9.64 10.80
N GLY A 215 -1.97 -10.84 10.85
CA GLY A 215 -2.12 -11.60 12.09
C GLY A 215 -0.78 -11.97 12.72
N GLU A 216 0.23 -12.30 11.89
CA GLU A 216 1.57 -12.59 12.40
C GLU A 216 2.28 -11.31 12.86
N ALA A 217 2.02 -10.15 12.24
CA ALA A 217 2.53 -8.87 12.74
C ALA A 217 1.95 -8.55 14.12
N TRP A 218 0.65 -8.84 14.35
CA TRP A 218 0.03 -8.72 15.67
C TRP A 218 0.68 -9.67 16.68
N ASN A 219 0.85 -10.95 16.33
CA ASN A 219 1.52 -11.93 17.18
C ASN A 219 2.94 -11.48 17.55
N ARG A 220 3.64 -10.84 16.60
CA ARG A 220 4.98 -10.29 16.84
C ARG A 220 4.95 -9.10 17.79
N ALA A 221 3.97 -8.20 17.67
CA ALA A 221 3.81 -7.06 18.57
C ALA A 221 3.56 -7.53 20.02
N ILE A 222 2.72 -8.56 20.17
CA ILE A 222 2.44 -9.20 21.45
C ILE A 222 3.72 -9.88 22.02
N ALA A 223 4.38 -10.70 21.21
CA ALA A 223 5.57 -11.44 21.64
C ALA A 223 6.74 -10.52 22.03
N SER A 224 6.81 -9.31 21.45
CA SER A 224 7.83 -8.30 21.79
C SER A 224 7.45 -7.40 22.96
N GLY A 225 6.27 -7.60 23.58
CA GLY A 225 5.79 -6.81 24.70
C GLY A 225 5.39 -5.37 24.35
N ILE A 226 5.16 -5.07 23.07
CA ILE A 226 4.61 -3.78 22.63
C ILE A 226 3.10 -3.78 22.82
N ALA A 227 2.44 -4.91 22.55
CA ALA A 227 1.00 -5.08 22.72
C ALA A 227 0.69 -6.08 23.83
N ASP A 228 -0.41 -5.81 24.53
CA ASP A 228 -0.92 -6.71 25.57
C ASP A 228 -1.57 -7.95 24.92
N PRO A 229 -1.29 -9.17 25.41
CA PRO A 229 -1.89 -10.39 24.86
C PRO A 229 -3.35 -10.58 25.24
N ASP A 230 -3.82 -10.05 26.39
CA ASP A 230 -5.13 -10.35 26.98
C ASP A 230 -5.88 -9.07 27.39
N PRO A 231 -6.77 -8.55 26.53
CA PRO A 231 -7.51 -7.31 26.84
C PRO A 231 -8.56 -7.46 27.94
N TYR A 232 -8.82 -8.68 28.45
CA TYR A 232 -9.83 -8.91 29.49
C TYR A 232 -9.31 -8.70 30.91
N ASN A 233 -8.00 -8.73 31.12
CA ASN A 233 -7.39 -8.56 32.44
C ASN A 233 -6.80 -7.16 32.69
N GLY A 234 -7.02 -6.23 31.73
CA GLY A 234 -6.47 -4.88 31.72
C GLY A 234 -5.16 -4.81 30.96
N ILE A 235 -4.85 -3.63 30.44
CA ILE A 235 -3.64 -3.41 29.61
C ILE A 235 -2.44 -3.14 30.52
N ALA A 236 -1.38 -3.92 30.37
CA ALA A 236 -0.15 -3.76 31.14
C ALA A 236 0.52 -2.40 30.85
N PHE A 237 1.14 -1.83 31.89
CA PHE A 237 1.81 -0.54 31.77
C PHE A 237 2.87 -0.53 30.65
N GLY A 238 2.75 0.47 29.76
CA GLY A 238 3.66 0.64 28.63
C GLY A 238 3.35 -0.22 27.40
N GLN A 239 2.27 -1.01 27.45
CA GLN A 239 1.75 -1.76 26.31
C GLN A 239 0.52 -1.08 25.71
N VAL A 240 0.16 -1.43 24.47
CA VAL A 240 -1.05 -0.99 23.81
C VAL A 240 -2.03 -2.13 23.64
N ASP A 241 -3.33 -1.80 23.62
CA ASP A 241 -4.37 -2.73 23.21
C ASP A 241 -4.50 -2.68 21.68
N LEU A 242 -4.27 -3.80 20.99
CA LEU A 242 -4.49 -3.89 19.54
C LEU A 242 -5.97 -4.05 19.20
N TRP A 243 -6.81 -4.53 20.14
CA TRP A 243 -8.25 -4.63 19.95
C TRP A 243 -8.96 -3.37 20.46
N THR A 244 -10.18 -3.16 19.99
CA THR A 244 -11.09 -2.17 20.57
C THR A 244 -11.98 -2.81 21.64
N TYR A 245 -12.90 -2.05 22.21
CA TYR A 245 -13.74 -2.43 23.36
C TYR A 245 -14.54 -3.74 23.19
N ASP A 246 -14.74 -4.21 21.96
CA ASP A 246 -15.44 -5.47 21.69
C ASP A 246 -14.49 -6.68 21.60
N HIS A 247 -13.19 -6.48 21.79
CA HIS A 247 -12.14 -7.50 21.76
C HIS A 247 -12.13 -8.35 20.46
N TYR A 248 -12.75 -7.80 19.42
CA TYR A 248 -12.94 -8.39 18.11
C TYR A 248 -12.30 -7.52 17.02
N HIS A 249 -12.76 -6.27 16.91
CA HIS A 249 -12.22 -5.33 15.95
C HIS A 249 -10.90 -4.72 16.45
N ALA A 250 -10.12 -4.21 15.53
CA ALA A 250 -8.88 -3.55 15.89
C ALA A 250 -9.11 -2.17 16.53
N SER A 251 -8.27 -1.83 17.47
CA SER A 251 -8.08 -0.45 17.91
C SER A 251 -7.36 0.35 16.82
N ILE A 252 -7.12 1.63 17.09
CA ILE A 252 -6.32 2.46 16.18
C ILE A 252 -4.89 1.92 15.99
N PHE A 253 -4.28 1.34 17.04
CA PHE A 253 -2.96 0.73 16.97
C PHE A 253 -2.97 -0.50 16.05
N GLY A 254 -4.01 -1.34 16.15
CA GLY A 254 -4.16 -2.54 15.33
C GLY A 254 -4.37 -2.21 13.86
N TYR A 255 -5.23 -1.22 13.52
CA TYR A 255 -5.43 -0.78 12.14
C TYR A 255 -4.22 -0.05 11.55
N TYR A 256 -3.50 0.70 12.37
CA TYR A 256 -2.24 1.31 11.97
C TYR A 256 -1.21 0.24 11.58
N LEU A 257 -1.06 -0.81 12.40
CA LEU A 257 -0.17 -1.93 12.10
C LEU A 257 -0.60 -2.69 10.83
N GLU A 258 -1.91 -2.93 10.65
CA GLU A 258 -2.46 -3.52 9.42
C GLU A 258 -2.06 -2.70 8.20
N ALA A 259 -2.29 -1.39 8.25
CA ALA A 259 -1.95 -0.49 7.14
C ALA A 259 -0.45 -0.46 6.83
N LEU A 260 0.42 -0.53 7.85
CA LEU A 260 1.88 -0.64 7.69
C LEU A 260 2.28 -1.93 6.97
N VAL A 261 1.66 -3.06 7.32
CA VAL A 261 1.91 -4.36 6.65
C VAL A 261 1.48 -4.29 5.19
N VAL A 262 0.29 -3.73 4.92
CA VAL A 262 -0.19 -3.53 3.53
C VAL A 262 0.76 -2.62 2.77
N PHE A 263 1.14 -1.48 3.36
CA PHE A 263 2.05 -0.52 2.74
C PHE A 263 3.38 -1.16 2.37
N GLY A 264 4.05 -1.81 3.33
CA GLY A 264 5.35 -2.41 3.08
C GLY A 264 5.30 -3.54 2.05
N ARG A 265 4.29 -4.41 2.10
CA ARG A 265 4.16 -5.54 1.14
C ARG A 265 3.81 -5.08 -0.27
N VAL A 266 2.89 -4.13 -0.42
CA VAL A 266 2.41 -3.65 -1.73
C VAL A 266 3.43 -2.75 -2.41
N THR A 267 4.11 -1.90 -1.64
CA THR A 267 5.06 -0.93 -2.21
C THR A 267 6.50 -1.44 -2.28
N GLY A 268 6.84 -2.47 -1.50
CA GLY A 268 8.22 -2.92 -1.30
C GLY A 268 9.08 -1.96 -0.46
N LEU A 269 8.49 -0.89 0.07
CA LEU A 269 9.22 0.08 0.90
C LEU A 269 9.28 -0.39 2.36
N ASP A 270 10.37 -0.05 3.02
CA ASP A 270 10.53 -0.27 4.45
C ASP A 270 9.58 0.65 5.24
N PRO A 271 8.63 0.11 6.04
CA PRO A 271 7.69 0.93 6.81
C PRO A 271 8.37 1.90 7.79
N THR A 272 9.59 1.61 8.24
CA THR A 272 10.31 2.51 9.17
C THR A 272 10.76 3.83 8.53
N ARG A 273 10.65 3.96 7.21
CA ARG A 273 10.92 5.23 6.51
C ARG A 273 9.89 6.32 6.83
N LEU A 274 8.70 5.95 7.29
CA LEU A 274 7.68 6.88 7.74
C LEU A 274 8.14 7.67 8.97
N GLY A 275 8.83 7.00 9.92
CA GLY A 275 9.46 7.64 11.06
C GLY A 275 8.48 8.12 12.14
N ALA A 276 9.00 8.90 13.09
CA ALA A 276 8.26 9.36 14.26
C ALA A 276 7.28 10.53 13.96
N ASN A 277 7.43 11.20 12.82
CA ASN A 277 6.61 12.35 12.43
C ASN A 277 5.56 11.97 11.38
N GLU A 278 5.22 10.70 11.26
CA GLU A 278 4.20 10.21 10.34
C GLU A 278 2.82 10.76 10.73
N ARG A 279 2.12 11.32 9.74
CA ARG A 279 0.94 12.16 9.99
C ARG A 279 -0.31 11.39 10.45
N ALA A 280 -0.48 10.12 10.04
CA ALA A 280 -1.62 9.36 10.53
C ALA A 280 -1.48 9.04 12.02
N ALA A 281 -0.27 8.80 12.49
CA ALA A 281 -0.01 8.61 13.92
C ALA A 281 -0.37 9.88 14.71
N ASP A 282 0.08 11.05 14.24
CA ASP A 282 -0.24 12.35 14.86
C ASP A 282 -1.76 12.63 14.83
N ASP A 283 -2.37 12.56 13.64
CA ASP A 283 -3.81 12.80 13.42
C ASP A 283 -4.70 11.91 14.30
N LEU A 284 -4.26 10.69 14.63
CA LEU A 284 -5.02 9.67 15.33
C LEU A 284 -4.60 9.49 16.81
N GLY A 285 -3.68 10.33 17.29
CA GLY A 285 -3.24 10.32 18.68
C GLY A 285 -2.38 9.12 19.07
N ILE A 286 -1.66 8.53 18.12
CA ILE A 286 -0.68 7.48 18.40
C ILE A 286 0.64 8.14 18.83
N ASP A 287 1.12 7.80 20.02
CA ASP A 287 2.41 8.27 20.49
C ASP A 287 3.52 7.97 19.47
N PRO A 288 4.40 8.93 19.13
CA PRO A 288 5.45 8.74 18.12
C PRO A 288 6.38 7.55 18.39
N LYS A 289 6.64 7.23 19.67
CA LYS A 289 7.44 6.06 20.04
C LYS A 289 6.71 4.76 19.71
N VAL A 290 5.40 4.71 19.99
CA VAL A 290 4.55 3.55 19.65
C VAL A 290 4.45 3.41 18.13
N ALA A 291 4.25 4.50 17.39
CA ALA A 291 4.22 4.48 15.93
C ALA A 291 5.50 3.86 15.35
N VAL A 292 6.67 4.31 15.81
CA VAL A 292 7.97 3.75 15.37
C VAL A 292 8.11 2.28 15.77
N GLN A 293 7.66 1.87 16.96
CA GLN A 293 7.67 0.46 17.35
C GLN A 293 6.81 -0.41 16.42
N LEU A 294 5.59 0.04 16.09
CA LEU A 294 4.71 -0.68 15.15
C LEU A 294 5.28 -0.72 13.73
N GLN A 295 5.96 0.35 13.27
CA GLN A 295 6.70 0.35 12.01
C GLN A 295 7.83 -0.70 11.99
N GLN A 296 8.56 -0.84 13.10
CA GLN A 296 9.60 -1.86 13.26
C GLN A 296 9.02 -3.28 13.27
N ILE A 297 7.86 -3.49 13.90
CA ILE A 297 7.15 -4.76 13.86
C ILE A 297 6.75 -5.13 12.43
N ALA A 298 6.15 -4.19 11.69
CA ALA A 298 5.77 -4.42 10.29
C ALA A 298 6.99 -4.77 9.44
N LYS A 299 8.08 -4.01 9.55
CA LYS A 299 9.35 -4.29 8.86
C LYS A 299 9.88 -5.70 9.19
N ALA A 300 9.97 -6.05 10.46
CA ALA A 300 10.48 -7.35 10.90
C ALA A 300 9.61 -8.51 10.41
N GLN A 301 8.27 -8.32 10.34
CA GLN A 301 7.35 -9.31 9.80
C GLN A 301 7.49 -9.48 8.29
N LEU A 302 7.68 -8.40 7.56
CA LEU A 302 7.81 -8.41 6.10
C LEU A 302 9.17 -8.91 5.60
N ALA A 303 10.20 -8.89 6.44
CA ALA A 303 11.52 -9.43 6.13
C ALA A 303 11.58 -10.97 6.17
N LEU A 304 10.54 -11.62 6.70
CA LEU A 304 10.44 -13.10 6.70
C LEU A 304 9.96 -13.59 5.32
N PRO A 305 10.40 -14.77 4.89
CA PRO A 305 10.01 -15.38 3.62
C PRO A 305 8.52 -15.69 3.53
#